data_ddf401b7d3585d17d82d85deeba5d1a1
#
_entry.id   ddf401b7d3585d17d82d85deeba5d1a1
#
_cell.length_a   1.000
_cell.length_b   1.000
_cell.length_c   1.000
_cell.angle_alpha   90.00
_cell.angle_beta   90.00
_cell.angle_gamma   90.00
#
_symmetry.space_group_name_H-M   'P 1'
#
loop_
_entity.id
_entity.type
_entity.pdbx_description
1 polymer ?
#
loop_
_entity_poly.entity_id
_entity_poly.type
_entity_poly.pdbx_seq_one_letter_code
_entity_poly.pdbx_strand_id
1 'polypeptide(L)'
;MRATNLTLLTDLYELTMMQGYFKNPTNQTVIFDMFYRVNPCGGSFAITAGLEQMIEYIENLHFETEDIDYLRSLNIFEEDFLEYLSTFRFTGDIYAIPEGTVVFPREPLVKVIAPIMEAQLVETAILNIINHQSLIATKAARVCYAARGDGIMEFGLRRAQGPDAGIYGARAAVIGGCAGTSNVLTGQMFNVPVLGTHAHSWIMSFPDEYTAFKTYAKMYPNSCTLLVDTYDVLKSGVPNAIRVFEEMREEGIKLTHYGIRIDSGDLAYLSKEAYKMLAAAGFDDATISASSDLDEYLIDSLKTQDAKINSWGVGTNLITSSDNPAFGGVYKLAAVKDAGSSTFTPKIKLSENTEKVTNPGNKTVYRIYSKSTGKIKADLICMADEVFDPEETMIIFDPSDTSKKTKVLGGTYELRELLVPVIREGKLVYTSPEVMELREYCKKEQNTLWDESRRLVNPQKVYVDLSQKLYDIKKNLLEEMSEKALD
;
A
#
# COMPACT_ATOMS: atom_id res chain seq x y z
N MET A 1 7.37 4.38 -23.99
CA MET A 1 7.29 2.91 -24.15
C MET A 1 7.42 2.32 -22.75
N ARG A 2 6.48 1.51 -22.29
CA ARG A 2 6.68 0.70 -21.09
C ARG A 2 7.83 -0.24 -21.36
N ALA A 3 8.86 -0.25 -20.53
CA ALA A 3 9.81 -1.35 -20.52
C ALA A 3 9.02 -2.60 -20.09
N THR A 4 8.82 -3.55 -20.97
CA THR A 4 8.15 -4.83 -20.65
C THR A 4 9.03 -5.71 -19.79
N ASN A 5 10.34 -5.43 -19.74
CA ASN A 5 11.34 -6.10 -18.93
C ASN A 5 11.98 -5.06 -17.98
N LEU A 6 11.86 -5.29 -16.66
CA LEU A 6 12.43 -4.44 -15.61
C LEU A 6 13.70 -5.07 -15.00
N THR A 7 14.39 -5.99 -15.67
CA THR A 7 15.56 -6.70 -15.14
C THR A 7 16.69 -5.76 -14.71
N LEU A 8 16.88 -4.64 -15.42
CA LEU A 8 17.85 -3.61 -15.05
C LEU A 8 17.33 -2.58 -14.04
N LEU A 9 16.11 -2.74 -13.50
CA LEU A 9 15.62 -1.94 -12.37
C LEU A 9 16.27 -2.41 -11.07
N THR A 10 17.57 -2.22 -10.98
CA THR A 10 18.39 -2.63 -9.84
C THR A 10 19.50 -1.59 -9.58
N ASP A 11 20.00 -1.52 -8.37
CA ASP A 11 21.13 -0.68 -8.03
C ASP A 11 22.45 -1.34 -8.48
N LEU A 12 23.42 -0.55 -8.90
CA LEU A 12 24.70 -1.05 -9.41
C LEU A 12 25.41 -2.01 -8.43
N TYR A 13 25.32 -1.73 -7.12
CA TYR A 13 25.99 -2.56 -6.12
C TYR A 13 25.50 -4.01 -6.12
N GLU A 14 24.26 -4.26 -6.51
CA GLU A 14 23.71 -5.62 -6.59
C GLU A 14 24.43 -6.44 -7.64
N LEU A 15 24.62 -5.88 -8.85
CA LEU A 15 25.37 -6.53 -9.93
C LEU A 15 26.86 -6.69 -9.60
N THR A 16 27.48 -5.70 -8.98
CA THR A 16 28.91 -5.80 -8.58
C THR A 16 29.11 -6.84 -7.48
N MET A 17 28.18 -6.96 -6.52
CA MET A 17 28.21 -8.02 -5.52
C MET A 17 27.95 -9.39 -6.15
N MET A 18 27.01 -9.49 -7.10
CA MET A 18 26.75 -10.73 -7.85
C MET A 18 28.02 -11.21 -8.57
N GLN A 19 28.76 -10.31 -9.27
CA GLN A 19 30.05 -10.68 -9.87
C GLN A 19 31.04 -11.17 -8.81
N GLY A 20 31.09 -10.53 -7.63
CA GLY A 20 31.90 -10.96 -6.52
C GLY A 20 31.55 -12.39 -6.05
N TYR A 21 30.28 -12.70 -5.90
CA TYR A 21 29.81 -14.07 -5.57
C TYR A 21 30.08 -15.06 -6.69
N PHE A 22 29.95 -14.68 -7.95
CA PHE A 22 30.24 -15.50 -9.12
C PHE A 22 31.72 -15.91 -9.17
N LYS A 23 32.63 -14.97 -8.92
CA LYS A 23 34.07 -15.22 -8.90
C LYS A 23 34.55 -16.00 -7.66
N ASN A 24 33.81 -15.93 -6.58
CA ASN A 24 34.11 -16.62 -5.33
C ASN A 24 32.90 -17.47 -4.90
N PRO A 25 32.61 -18.56 -5.63
CA PRO A 25 31.36 -19.28 -5.45
C PRO A 25 31.32 -19.98 -4.08
N THR A 26 30.36 -19.54 -3.27
CA THR A 26 30.04 -20.16 -1.97
C THR A 26 28.91 -21.19 -2.08
N ASN A 27 28.18 -21.18 -3.22
CA ASN A 27 26.97 -21.98 -3.46
C ASN A 27 25.97 -21.94 -2.30
N GLN A 28 25.85 -20.77 -1.69
CA GLN A 28 24.95 -20.55 -0.55
C GLN A 28 23.53 -20.32 -1.00
N THR A 29 22.58 -20.92 -0.26
CA THR A 29 21.20 -20.51 -0.24
C THR A 29 20.99 -19.53 0.92
N VAL A 30 20.31 -18.43 0.68
CA VAL A 30 20.13 -17.39 1.69
C VAL A 30 18.66 -17.08 1.91
N ILE A 31 18.40 -16.44 3.05
CA ILE A 31 17.08 -15.89 3.37
C ILE A 31 17.22 -14.40 3.56
N PHE A 32 16.47 -13.64 2.77
CA PHE A 32 16.27 -12.22 2.98
C PHE A 32 14.83 -11.93 3.36
N ASP A 33 14.66 -10.95 4.25
CA ASP A 33 13.35 -10.42 4.61
C ASP A 33 13.24 -8.95 4.20
N MET A 34 12.14 -8.63 3.52
CA MET A 34 11.69 -7.25 3.37
C MET A 34 10.75 -6.91 4.53
N PHE A 35 11.00 -5.79 5.20
CA PHE A 35 10.16 -5.25 6.26
C PHE A 35 10.31 -3.74 6.37
N TYR A 36 9.43 -3.07 7.12
CA TYR A 36 9.57 -1.64 7.40
C TYR A 36 9.70 -1.39 8.92
N ARG A 37 10.16 -0.20 9.34
CA ARG A 37 10.50 0.09 10.74
C ARG A 37 9.51 0.97 11.46
N VAL A 38 8.87 1.90 10.73
CA VAL A 38 8.00 2.93 11.30
C VAL A 38 6.76 3.05 10.44
N ASN A 39 5.59 3.06 11.06
CA ASN A 39 4.35 3.28 10.32
C ASN A 39 4.32 4.66 9.67
N PRO A 40 3.87 4.75 8.40
CA PRO A 40 3.76 6.04 7.72
C PRO A 40 2.68 6.92 8.34
N CYS A 41 2.76 8.22 8.08
CA CYS A 41 1.78 9.23 8.47
C CYS A 41 1.44 9.25 9.99
N GLY A 42 2.37 8.84 10.86
CA GLY A 42 2.12 8.73 12.30
C GLY A 42 1.03 7.73 12.70
N GLY A 43 0.67 6.81 11.81
CA GLY A 43 -0.33 5.77 12.03
C GLY A 43 0.13 4.64 12.93
N SER A 44 -0.76 3.68 13.23
CA SER A 44 -0.45 2.48 14.01
C SER A 44 -0.26 1.23 13.14
N PHE A 45 -0.55 1.30 11.86
CA PHE A 45 -0.49 0.19 10.92
C PHE A 45 -0.16 0.69 9.51
N ALA A 46 0.14 -0.24 8.61
CA ALA A 46 0.17 -0.03 7.18
C ALA A 46 -0.69 -1.07 6.45
N ILE A 47 -0.93 -0.86 5.16
CA ILE A 47 -1.62 -1.79 4.25
C ILE A 47 -0.60 -2.28 3.22
N THR A 48 -0.47 -3.60 3.06
CA THR A 48 0.36 -4.17 2.00
C THR A 48 -0.26 -3.98 0.64
N ALA A 49 0.55 -3.59 -0.36
CA ALA A 49 0.17 -3.57 -1.77
C ALA A 49 1.41 -3.68 -2.66
N GLY A 50 1.24 -4.10 -3.92
CA GLY A 50 2.30 -4.24 -4.91
C GLY A 50 2.71 -5.69 -5.18
N LEU A 51 2.11 -6.69 -4.55
CA LEU A 51 2.47 -8.09 -4.73
C LEU A 51 2.26 -8.57 -6.17
N GLU A 52 1.15 -8.18 -6.82
CA GLU A 52 0.87 -8.54 -8.20
C GLU A 52 1.97 -8.01 -9.16
N GLN A 53 2.37 -6.75 -9.02
CA GLN A 53 3.45 -6.18 -9.84
C GLN A 53 4.81 -6.83 -9.52
N MET A 54 5.06 -7.18 -8.25
CA MET A 54 6.27 -7.91 -7.86
C MET A 54 6.31 -9.31 -8.51
N ILE A 55 5.18 -10.01 -8.55
CA ILE A 55 5.06 -11.31 -9.25
C ILE A 55 5.37 -11.14 -10.75
N GLU A 56 4.76 -10.16 -11.41
CA GLU A 56 5.00 -9.86 -12.82
C GLU A 56 6.50 -9.58 -13.08
N TYR A 57 7.15 -8.82 -12.19
CA TYR A 57 8.58 -8.58 -12.27
C TYR A 57 9.40 -9.88 -12.20
N ILE A 58 9.14 -10.75 -11.22
CA ILE A 58 9.91 -11.99 -11.02
C ILE A 58 9.69 -12.97 -12.17
N GLU A 59 8.46 -13.13 -12.67
CA GLU A 59 8.16 -14.01 -13.79
C GLU A 59 8.85 -13.57 -15.11
N ASN A 60 9.05 -12.24 -15.27
CA ASN A 60 9.69 -11.65 -16.45
C ASN A 60 11.20 -11.37 -16.23
N LEU A 61 11.77 -11.79 -15.10
CA LEU A 61 13.17 -11.51 -14.76
C LEU A 61 14.13 -12.33 -15.62
N HIS A 62 14.72 -11.70 -16.63
CA HIS A 62 15.75 -12.25 -17.49
C HIS A 62 16.50 -11.14 -18.21
N PHE A 63 17.80 -11.32 -18.44
CA PHE A 63 18.62 -10.37 -19.18
C PHE A 63 18.47 -10.63 -20.69
N GLU A 64 18.08 -9.58 -21.42
CA GLU A 64 18.06 -9.59 -22.89
C GLU A 64 19.46 -9.28 -23.45
N THR A 65 19.65 -9.50 -24.75
CA THR A 65 20.94 -9.21 -25.40
C THR A 65 21.33 -7.73 -25.24
N GLU A 66 20.37 -6.83 -25.36
CA GLU A 66 20.55 -5.39 -25.20
C GLU A 66 20.99 -5.01 -23.77
N ASP A 67 20.48 -5.72 -22.74
CA ASP A 67 20.87 -5.53 -21.35
C ASP A 67 22.34 -5.92 -21.15
N ILE A 68 22.73 -7.10 -21.69
CA ILE A 68 24.12 -7.60 -21.63
C ILE A 68 25.08 -6.66 -22.37
N ASP A 69 24.71 -6.19 -23.55
CA ASP A 69 25.53 -5.25 -24.33
C ASP A 69 25.69 -3.90 -23.61
N TYR A 70 24.64 -3.42 -22.95
CA TYR A 70 24.73 -2.23 -22.10
C TYR A 70 25.67 -2.46 -20.91
N LEU A 71 25.52 -3.55 -20.16
CA LEU A 71 26.40 -3.87 -19.02
C LEU A 71 27.86 -4.03 -19.47
N ARG A 72 28.10 -4.66 -20.63
CA ARG A 72 29.45 -4.77 -21.25
C ARG A 72 30.06 -3.39 -21.52
N SER A 73 29.26 -2.44 -22.00
CA SER A 73 29.71 -1.08 -22.29
C SER A 73 30.17 -0.28 -21.08
N LEU A 74 29.76 -0.67 -19.86
CA LEU A 74 30.19 -0.04 -18.62
C LEU A 74 31.65 -0.36 -18.28
N ASN A 75 32.25 -1.40 -18.87
CA ASN A 75 33.65 -1.84 -18.67
C ASN A 75 34.02 -2.15 -17.20
N ILE A 76 33.05 -2.62 -16.39
CA ILE A 76 33.24 -2.99 -14.99
C ILE A 76 32.91 -4.46 -14.73
N PHE A 77 32.30 -5.15 -15.70
CA PHE A 77 31.94 -6.57 -15.61
C PHE A 77 32.81 -7.42 -16.53
N GLU A 78 33.17 -8.61 -16.06
CA GLU A 78 33.93 -9.58 -16.81
C GLU A 78 33.02 -10.41 -17.75
N GLU A 79 33.56 -10.86 -18.87
CA GLU A 79 32.76 -11.49 -19.92
C GLU A 79 32.07 -12.79 -19.47
N ASP A 80 32.74 -13.63 -18.69
CA ASP A 80 32.17 -14.86 -18.15
C ASP A 80 30.99 -14.62 -17.19
N PHE A 81 31.02 -13.50 -16.46
CA PHE A 81 29.86 -13.08 -15.65
C PHE A 81 28.71 -12.58 -16.52
N LEU A 82 28.99 -11.84 -17.59
CA LEU A 82 27.97 -11.40 -18.55
C LEU A 82 27.36 -12.60 -19.30
N GLU A 83 28.14 -13.61 -19.66
CA GLU A 83 27.63 -14.87 -20.19
C GLU A 83 26.70 -15.59 -19.18
N TYR A 84 27.07 -15.63 -17.91
CA TYR A 84 26.19 -16.17 -16.85
C TYR A 84 24.87 -15.41 -16.78
N LEU A 85 24.89 -14.07 -16.79
CA LEU A 85 23.68 -13.24 -16.73
C LEU A 85 22.73 -13.54 -17.90
N SER A 86 23.24 -13.82 -19.10
CA SER A 86 22.40 -14.15 -20.28
C SER A 86 21.52 -15.39 -20.08
N THR A 87 21.92 -16.28 -19.16
CA THR A 87 21.17 -17.49 -18.82
C THR A 87 20.43 -17.40 -17.49
N PHE A 88 20.51 -16.25 -16.82
CA PHE A 88 19.94 -16.04 -15.51
C PHE A 88 18.42 -16.28 -15.49
N ARG A 89 17.95 -16.98 -14.48
CA ARG A 89 16.54 -17.14 -14.11
C ARG A 89 16.41 -17.20 -12.59
N PHE A 90 15.32 -16.70 -12.07
CA PHE A 90 15.01 -16.86 -10.66
C PHE A 90 14.51 -18.29 -10.39
N THR A 91 15.15 -18.99 -9.46
CA THR A 91 14.83 -20.39 -9.12
C THR A 91 14.44 -20.60 -7.67
N GLY A 92 14.45 -19.52 -6.87
CA GLY A 92 14.17 -19.55 -5.45
C GLY A 92 12.69 -19.61 -5.09
N ASP A 93 12.44 -19.51 -3.79
CA ASP A 93 11.12 -19.42 -3.18
C ASP A 93 10.83 -17.98 -2.71
N ILE A 94 9.60 -17.53 -2.88
CA ILE A 94 9.13 -16.26 -2.31
C ILE A 94 7.85 -16.52 -1.51
N TYR A 95 7.84 -16.01 -0.29
CA TYR A 95 6.66 -15.93 0.58
C TYR A 95 6.33 -14.45 0.79
N ALA A 96 5.06 -14.10 0.81
CA ALA A 96 4.65 -12.73 1.04
C ALA A 96 3.35 -12.66 1.84
N ILE A 97 3.11 -11.53 2.49
CA ILE A 97 1.83 -11.19 3.08
C ILE A 97 0.91 -10.69 1.94
N PRO A 98 -0.31 -11.25 1.78
CA PRO A 98 -1.24 -10.86 0.72
C PRO A 98 -1.59 -9.37 0.74
N GLU A 99 -1.83 -8.79 -0.45
CA GLU A 99 -2.24 -7.40 -0.60
C GLU A 99 -3.55 -7.11 0.16
N GLY A 100 -3.66 -5.88 0.65
CA GLY A 100 -4.81 -5.44 1.45
C GLY A 100 -4.75 -5.85 2.92
N THR A 101 -3.73 -6.62 3.33
CA THR A 101 -3.55 -7.01 4.73
C THR A 101 -3.04 -5.83 5.55
N VAL A 102 -3.62 -5.62 6.73
CA VAL A 102 -3.05 -4.74 7.76
C VAL A 102 -1.75 -5.33 8.26
N VAL A 103 -0.70 -4.55 8.36
CA VAL A 103 0.63 -4.97 8.83
C VAL A 103 1.25 -3.96 9.78
N PHE A 104 2.24 -4.41 10.54
CA PHE A 104 2.93 -3.61 11.56
C PHE A 104 4.44 -3.60 11.33
N PRO A 105 5.18 -2.64 11.93
CA PRO A 105 6.63 -2.56 11.77
C PRO A 105 7.36 -3.84 12.19
N ARG A 106 8.44 -4.17 11.44
CA ARG A 106 9.36 -5.30 11.68
C ARG A 106 8.85 -6.68 11.27
N GLU A 107 7.60 -6.80 10.82
CA GLU A 107 7.10 -8.03 10.20
C GLU A 107 7.75 -8.24 8.84
N PRO A 108 8.24 -9.43 8.50
CA PRO A 108 8.63 -9.75 7.14
C PRO A 108 7.39 -9.69 6.22
N LEU A 109 7.34 -8.68 5.35
CA LEU A 109 6.27 -8.52 4.34
C LEU A 109 6.51 -9.44 3.16
N VAL A 110 7.79 -9.62 2.78
CA VAL A 110 8.26 -10.54 1.75
C VAL A 110 9.48 -11.27 2.29
N LYS A 111 9.51 -12.58 2.13
CA LYS A 111 10.65 -13.43 2.44
C LYS A 111 11.11 -14.13 1.17
N VAL A 112 12.38 -13.97 0.82
CA VAL A 112 13.02 -14.60 -0.33
C VAL A 112 14.00 -15.67 0.17
N ILE A 113 13.88 -16.90 -0.34
CA ILE A 113 14.79 -18.02 -0.08
C ILE A 113 15.35 -18.47 -1.42
N ALA A 114 16.60 -18.14 -1.72
CA ALA A 114 17.17 -18.39 -3.04
C ALA A 114 18.70 -18.52 -2.98
N PRO A 115 19.37 -18.97 -4.06
CA PRO A 115 20.79 -18.75 -4.26
C PRO A 115 21.16 -17.28 -4.05
N ILE A 116 22.32 -17.01 -3.44
CA ILE A 116 22.67 -15.66 -2.96
C ILE A 116 22.63 -14.59 -4.06
N MET A 117 23.04 -14.92 -5.29
CA MET A 117 23.01 -13.98 -6.41
C MET A 117 21.58 -13.63 -6.82
N GLU A 118 20.67 -14.61 -6.84
CA GLU A 118 19.27 -14.41 -7.18
C GLU A 118 18.55 -13.56 -6.12
N ALA A 119 18.77 -13.91 -4.83
CA ALA A 119 18.18 -13.19 -3.72
C ALA A 119 18.68 -11.74 -3.62
N GLN A 120 19.93 -11.48 -4.03
CA GLN A 120 20.51 -10.13 -4.04
C GLN A 120 19.94 -9.27 -5.15
N LEU A 121 19.83 -9.79 -6.36
CA LEU A 121 19.38 -9.02 -7.54
C LEU A 121 17.99 -8.42 -7.38
N VAL A 122 17.10 -9.10 -6.69
CA VAL A 122 15.67 -8.69 -6.61
C VAL A 122 15.39 -7.63 -5.54
N GLU A 123 16.38 -7.24 -4.72
CA GLU A 123 16.23 -6.30 -3.60
C GLU A 123 15.58 -4.98 -4.03
N THR A 124 16.21 -4.25 -4.96
CA THR A 124 15.77 -2.89 -5.34
C THR A 124 14.37 -2.89 -5.94
N ALA A 125 14.07 -3.81 -6.86
CA ALA A 125 12.76 -3.86 -7.50
C ALA A 125 11.65 -4.23 -6.51
N ILE A 126 11.85 -5.22 -5.63
CA ILE A 126 10.89 -5.56 -4.57
C ILE A 126 10.64 -4.36 -3.67
N LEU A 127 11.69 -3.70 -3.20
CA LEU A 127 11.57 -2.52 -2.36
C LEU A 127 10.82 -1.37 -3.05
N ASN A 128 11.17 -1.06 -4.28
CA ASN A 128 10.55 0.03 -5.04
C ASN A 128 9.04 -0.20 -5.21
N ILE A 129 8.66 -1.40 -5.64
CA ILE A 129 7.26 -1.76 -5.92
C ILE A 129 6.42 -1.78 -4.63
N ILE A 130 6.86 -2.54 -3.62
CA ILE A 130 6.10 -2.73 -2.39
C ILE A 130 6.04 -1.45 -1.56
N ASN A 131 7.15 -0.70 -1.47
CA ASN A 131 7.19 0.57 -0.73
C ASN A 131 6.18 1.58 -1.30
N HIS A 132 6.19 1.80 -2.61
CA HIS A 132 5.30 2.77 -3.25
C HIS A 132 3.83 2.39 -3.05
N GLN A 133 3.45 1.18 -3.44
CA GLN A 133 2.03 0.80 -3.39
C GLN A 133 1.51 0.66 -1.95
N SER A 134 2.31 0.11 -1.03
CA SER A 134 1.91 0.02 0.38
C SER A 134 1.75 1.40 1.03
N LEU A 135 2.62 2.36 0.69
CA LEU A 135 2.49 3.73 1.16
C LEU A 135 1.17 4.37 0.72
N ILE A 136 0.85 4.27 -0.58
CA ILE A 136 -0.35 4.88 -1.14
C ILE A 136 -1.63 4.16 -0.64
N ALA A 137 -1.62 2.83 -0.54
CA ALA A 137 -2.75 2.09 0.05
C ALA A 137 -3.00 2.49 1.50
N THR A 138 -1.93 2.69 2.28
CA THR A 138 -2.02 3.14 3.68
C THR A 138 -2.57 4.56 3.77
N LYS A 139 -2.09 5.49 2.93
CA LYS A 139 -2.61 6.87 2.86
C LYS A 139 -4.09 6.88 2.47
N ALA A 140 -4.48 6.08 1.48
CA ALA A 140 -5.87 5.93 1.07
C ALA A 140 -6.76 5.40 2.20
N ALA A 141 -6.31 4.39 2.96
CA ALA A 141 -7.05 3.85 4.09
C ALA A 141 -7.32 4.92 5.16
N ARG A 142 -6.36 5.81 5.43
CA ARG A 142 -6.52 6.93 6.37
C ARG A 142 -7.52 7.97 5.87
N VAL A 143 -7.43 8.34 4.58
CA VAL A 143 -8.37 9.26 3.93
C VAL A 143 -9.78 8.69 3.95
N CYS A 144 -9.95 7.41 3.61
CA CYS A 144 -11.25 6.73 3.66
C CYS A 144 -11.82 6.64 5.09
N TYR A 145 -10.96 6.41 6.09
CA TYR A 145 -11.38 6.42 7.50
C TYR A 145 -11.91 7.80 7.92
N ALA A 146 -11.22 8.89 7.55
CA ALA A 146 -11.64 10.26 7.84
C ALA A 146 -13.01 10.61 7.23
N ALA A 147 -13.33 10.04 6.07
CA ALA A 147 -14.59 10.27 5.37
C ALA A 147 -15.82 9.61 6.03
N ARG A 148 -15.61 8.75 7.03
CA ARG A 148 -16.69 8.13 7.85
C ARG A 148 -17.78 7.43 7.01
N GLY A 149 -17.35 6.76 5.93
CA GLY A 149 -18.23 5.99 5.04
C GLY A 149 -18.63 6.67 3.73
N ASP A 150 -18.31 7.94 3.55
CA ASP A 150 -18.49 8.61 2.27
C ASP A 150 -17.52 8.07 1.20
N GLY A 151 -17.88 8.23 -0.07
CA GLY A 151 -17.04 7.80 -1.20
C GLY A 151 -15.82 8.70 -1.41
N ILE A 152 -14.65 8.09 -1.51
CA ILE A 152 -13.40 8.75 -1.90
C ILE A 152 -13.09 8.40 -3.36
N MET A 153 -12.86 9.41 -4.17
CA MET A 153 -12.39 9.28 -5.56
C MET A 153 -10.92 9.70 -5.64
N GLU A 154 -10.07 8.85 -6.20
CA GLU A 154 -8.66 9.17 -6.44
C GLU A 154 -8.53 10.10 -7.66
N PHE A 155 -8.04 11.33 -7.49
CA PHE A 155 -7.91 12.35 -8.54
C PHE A 155 -6.48 12.86 -8.72
N GLY A 156 -5.49 12.05 -8.35
CA GLY A 156 -4.09 12.48 -8.26
C GLY A 156 -3.24 12.26 -9.51
N LEU A 157 -3.72 11.60 -10.58
CA LEU A 157 -2.90 11.22 -11.75
C LEU A 157 -1.96 12.31 -12.24
N ARG A 158 -2.45 13.55 -12.44
CA ARG A 158 -1.64 14.68 -12.95
C ARG A 158 -0.61 15.22 -11.94
N ARG A 159 -0.61 14.74 -10.70
CA ARG A 159 0.28 15.12 -9.61
C ARG A 159 1.25 14.01 -9.19
N ALA A 160 1.07 12.80 -9.70
CA ALA A 160 1.93 11.66 -9.41
C ALA A 160 3.35 11.88 -9.97
N GLN A 161 4.34 11.21 -9.38
CA GLN A 161 5.75 11.27 -9.79
C GLN A 161 6.02 10.35 -10.99
N GLY A 162 5.35 10.61 -12.08
CA GLY A 162 5.48 9.88 -13.35
C GLY A 162 4.30 8.94 -13.63
N PRO A 163 4.24 8.39 -14.86
CA PRO A 163 3.10 7.58 -15.30
C PRO A 163 2.87 6.33 -14.44
N ASP A 164 3.94 5.60 -14.11
CA ASP A 164 3.83 4.37 -13.32
C ASP A 164 3.36 4.65 -11.89
N ALA A 165 3.87 5.73 -11.25
CA ALA A 165 3.36 6.17 -9.97
C ALA A 165 1.87 6.54 -10.02
N GLY A 166 1.40 7.13 -11.12
CA GLY A 166 -0.03 7.43 -11.34
C GLY A 166 -0.88 6.18 -11.54
N ILE A 167 -0.36 5.17 -12.23
CA ILE A 167 -1.09 3.92 -12.53
C ILE A 167 -1.18 3.04 -11.29
N TYR A 168 -0.03 2.66 -10.73
CA TYR A 168 0.04 1.75 -9.59
C TYR A 168 -0.36 2.43 -8.28
N GLY A 169 -0.15 3.75 -8.16
CA GLY A 169 -0.68 4.53 -7.04
C GLY A 169 -2.21 4.56 -7.01
N ALA A 170 -2.87 4.74 -8.17
CA ALA A 170 -4.33 4.68 -8.25
C ALA A 170 -4.86 3.26 -7.94
N ARG A 171 -4.18 2.19 -8.43
CA ARG A 171 -4.47 0.80 -8.03
C ARG A 171 -4.41 0.63 -6.51
N ALA A 172 -3.32 1.06 -5.91
CA ALA A 172 -3.09 0.97 -4.47
C ALA A 172 -4.12 1.78 -3.67
N ALA A 173 -4.51 2.97 -4.15
CA ALA A 173 -5.56 3.77 -3.52
C ALA A 173 -6.90 3.06 -3.50
N VAL A 174 -7.27 2.33 -4.57
CA VAL A 174 -8.50 1.51 -4.60
C VAL A 174 -8.39 0.36 -3.59
N ILE A 175 -7.26 -0.35 -3.50
CA ILE A 175 -7.03 -1.37 -2.47
C ILE A 175 -7.22 -0.77 -1.07
N GLY A 176 -6.67 0.42 -0.82
CA GLY A 176 -6.79 1.14 0.47
C GLY A 176 -8.21 1.60 0.82
N GLY A 177 -9.16 1.56 -0.13
CA GLY A 177 -10.58 1.83 0.11
C GLY A 177 -11.23 2.85 -0.81
N CYS A 178 -10.50 3.52 -1.71
CA CYS A 178 -11.10 4.46 -2.66
C CYS A 178 -12.17 3.77 -3.53
N ALA A 179 -13.21 4.51 -3.87
CA ALA A 179 -14.32 3.99 -4.68
C ALA A 179 -13.93 3.78 -6.15
N GLY A 180 -12.92 4.49 -6.61
CA GLY A 180 -12.39 4.43 -7.97
C GLY A 180 -11.38 5.53 -8.21
N THR A 181 -10.95 5.68 -9.46
CA THR A 181 -9.94 6.65 -9.90
C THR A 181 -10.39 7.43 -11.12
N SER A 182 -9.82 8.61 -11.35
CA SER A 182 -9.95 9.33 -12.62
C SER A 182 -9.00 8.81 -13.71
N ASN A 183 -8.10 7.89 -13.39
CA ASN A 183 -7.11 7.33 -14.31
C ASN A 183 -7.71 6.25 -15.20
N VAL A 184 -8.05 6.63 -16.44
CA VAL A 184 -8.69 5.74 -17.41
C VAL A 184 -7.84 4.50 -17.70
N LEU A 185 -6.50 4.65 -17.77
CA LEU A 185 -5.60 3.53 -18.02
C LEU A 185 -5.58 2.54 -16.84
N THR A 186 -5.59 3.03 -15.60
CA THR A 186 -5.71 2.19 -14.41
C THR A 186 -7.04 1.43 -14.42
N GLY A 187 -8.14 2.11 -14.80
CA GLY A 187 -9.44 1.47 -14.97
C GLY A 187 -9.42 0.32 -15.95
N GLN A 188 -8.77 0.52 -17.10
CA GLN A 188 -8.62 -0.52 -18.13
C GLN A 188 -7.73 -1.69 -17.67
N MET A 189 -6.61 -1.39 -17.00
CA MET A 189 -5.63 -2.41 -16.62
C MET A 189 -6.09 -3.31 -15.49
N PHE A 190 -6.81 -2.75 -14.52
CA PHE A 190 -7.13 -3.42 -13.26
C PHE A 190 -8.63 -3.56 -13.03
N ASN A 191 -9.44 -3.28 -14.03
CA ASN A 191 -10.91 -3.39 -13.98
C ASN A 191 -11.53 -2.65 -12.75
N VAL A 192 -11.01 -1.46 -12.45
CA VAL A 192 -11.52 -0.62 -11.36
C VAL A 192 -12.41 0.50 -11.89
N PRO A 193 -13.38 1.01 -11.07
CA PRO A 193 -14.27 2.08 -11.50
C PRO A 193 -13.53 3.35 -11.91
N VAL A 194 -13.86 3.89 -13.08
CA VAL A 194 -13.37 5.18 -13.54
C VAL A 194 -14.43 6.25 -13.21
N LEU A 195 -14.04 7.22 -12.39
CA LEU A 195 -14.91 8.26 -11.86
C LEU A 195 -14.36 9.65 -12.19
N GLY A 196 -15.25 10.62 -12.37
CA GLY A 196 -14.83 11.97 -12.64
C GLY A 196 -16.00 12.87 -13.00
N THR A 197 -15.70 14.15 -13.16
CA THR A 197 -16.65 15.19 -13.58
C THR A 197 -16.00 16.03 -14.68
N HIS A 198 -16.54 17.21 -14.96
CA HIS A 198 -15.90 18.18 -15.86
C HIS A 198 -14.99 19.16 -15.11
N ALA A 199 -14.21 19.96 -15.83
CA ALA A 199 -13.33 20.99 -15.32
C ALA A 199 -13.91 22.40 -15.53
N HIS A 200 -13.33 23.43 -14.88
CA HIS A 200 -13.70 24.83 -15.06
C HIS A 200 -13.60 25.29 -16.53
N SER A 201 -12.62 24.78 -17.29
CA SER A 201 -12.47 25.08 -18.71
C SER A 201 -13.70 24.71 -19.56
N TRP A 202 -14.45 23.66 -19.17
CA TRP A 202 -15.73 23.32 -19.78
C TRP A 202 -16.72 24.46 -19.63
N ILE A 203 -16.91 24.96 -18.39
CA ILE A 203 -17.83 26.08 -18.12
C ILE A 203 -17.41 27.32 -18.89
N MET A 204 -16.12 27.67 -18.85
CA MET A 204 -15.56 28.86 -19.50
C MET A 204 -15.63 28.80 -21.04
N SER A 205 -15.81 27.65 -21.65
CA SER A 205 -15.94 27.50 -23.11
C SER A 205 -17.33 27.77 -23.67
N PHE A 206 -18.31 27.96 -22.79
CA PHE A 206 -19.68 28.27 -23.16
C PHE A 206 -20.01 29.76 -22.93
N PRO A 207 -21.08 30.30 -23.59
CA PRO A 207 -21.48 31.68 -23.40
C PRO A 207 -21.86 32.03 -21.96
N ASP A 208 -22.39 31.07 -21.20
CA ASP A 208 -22.73 31.18 -19.79
C ASP A 208 -22.72 29.81 -19.10
N GLU A 209 -22.70 29.83 -17.77
CA GLU A 209 -22.61 28.65 -16.91
C GLU A 209 -23.85 27.74 -17.03
N TYR A 210 -25.05 28.32 -17.14
CA TYR A 210 -26.30 27.56 -17.32
C TYR A 210 -26.25 26.73 -18.61
N THR A 211 -25.81 27.33 -19.72
CA THR A 211 -25.69 26.63 -21.01
C THR A 211 -24.69 25.49 -20.94
N ALA A 212 -23.58 25.68 -20.24
CA ALA A 212 -22.58 24.62 -20.00
C ALA A 212 -23.18 23.46 -19.20
N PHE A 213 -23.88 23.76 -18.11
CA PHE A 213 -24.54 22.77 -17.25
C PHE A 213 -25.61 21.98 -17.97
N LYS A 214 -26.51 22.69 -18.70
CA LYS A 214 -27.57 22.05 -19.47
C LYS A 214 -27.03 21.14 -20.57
N THR A 215 -25.93 21.54 -21.22
CA THR A 215 -25.27 20.72 -22.25
C THR A 215 -24.70 19.46 -21.64
N TYR A 216 -24.00 19.58 -20.49
CA TYR A 216 -23.45 18.44 -19.79
C TYR A 216 -24.53 17.45 -19.32
N ALA A 217 -25.62 17.99 -18.72
CA ALA A 217 -26.73 17.19 -18.23
C ALA A 217 -27.45 16.40 -19.35
N LYS A 218 -27.57 16.98 -20.54
CA LYS A 218 -28.13 16.28 -21.72
C LYS A 218 -27.24 15.13 -22.19
N MET A 219 -25.91 15.27 -22.11
CA MET A 219 -25.00 14.25 -22.54
C MET A 219 -24.85 13.12 -21.50
N TYR A 220 -24.93 13.46 -20.22
CA TYR A 220 -24.70 12.53 -19.11
C TYR A 220 -25.82 12.55 -18.07
N PRO A 221 -27.09 12.26 -18.46
CA PRO A 221 -28.25 12.41 -17.57
C PRO A 221 -28.20 11.50 -16.33
N ASN A 222 -27.50 10.35 -16.43
CA ASN A 222 -27.40 9.37 -15.34
C ASN A 222 -26.11 9.55 -14.48
N SER A 223 -25.29 10.58 -14.77
CA SER A 223 -24.05 10.88 -14.05
C SER A 223 -23.74 12.38 -14.13
N CYS A 224 -24.67 13.19 -13.61
CA CYS A 224 -24.67 14.64 -13.77
C CYS A 224 -24.16 15.33 -12.50
N THR A 225 -22.84 15.45 -12.34
CA THR A 225 -22.24 16.27 -11.28
C THR A 225 -21.73 17.58 -11.87
N LEU A 226 -22.25 18.70 -11.41
CA LEU A 226 -21.97 20.04 -11.95
C LEU A 226 -21.00 20.80 -11.06
N LEU A 227 -19.90 21.31 -11.65
CA LEU A 227 -18.87 22.08 -10.95
C LEU A 227 -19.34 23.55 -10.82
N VAL A 228 -19.69 23.95 -9.57
CA VAL A 228 -20.48 25.19 -9.32
C VAL A 228 -19.65 26.39 -8.86
N ASP A 229 -18.34 26.26 -8.77
CA ASP A 229 -17.45 27.30 -8.24
C ASP A 229 -16.58 28.00 -9.31
N THR A 230 -17.00 27.95 -10.58
CA THR A 230 -16.29 28.67 -11.64
C THR A 230 -16.37 30.17 -11.46
N TYR A 231 -17.50 30.70 -11.02
CA TYR A 231 -17.74 32.14 -10.81
C TYR A 231 -18.18 32.47 -9.38
N ASP A 232 -19.38 32.11 -8.96
CA ASP A 232 -19.92 32.31 -7.60
C ASP A 232 -20.82 31.14 -7.24
N VAL A 233 -20.39 30.36 -6.23
CA VAL A 233 -21.11 29.13 -5.82
C VAL A 233 -22.56 29.39 -5.52
N LEU A 234 -22.85 30.40 -4.68
CA LEU A 234 -24.21 30.62 -4.12
C LEU A 234 -25.10 31.53 -4.98
N LYS A 235 -24.49 32.46 -5.76
CA LYS A 235 -25.26 33.41 -6.57
C LYS A 235 -25.47 32.95 -8.01
N SER A 236 -24.61 32.04 -8.50
CA SER A 236 -24.65 31.58 -9.90
C SER A 236 -24.66 30.05 -9.98
N GLY A 237 -23.63 29.37 -9.48
CA GLY A 237 -23.42 27.95 -9.69
C GLY A 237 -24.55 27.07 -9.18
N VAL A 238 -24.88 27.14 -7.89
CA VAL A 238 -25.99 26.35 -7.30
C VAL A 238 -27.35 26.71 -7.88
N PRO A 239 -27.73 28.00 -8.07
CA PRO A 239 -28.97 28.36 -8.76
C PRO A 239 -29.09 27.79 -10.17
N ASN A 240 -28.03 27.86 -10.99
CA ASN A 240 -28.01 27.28 -12.33
C ASN A 240 -28.08 25.75 -12.32
N ALA A 241 -27.44 25.10 -11.37
CA ALA A 241 -27.54 23.65 -11.21
C ALA A 241 -28.96 23.22 -10.84
N ILE A 242 -29.61 23.90 -9.90
CA ILE A 242 -31.02 23.66 -9.52
C ILE A 242 -31.91 23.80 -10.73
N ARG A 243 -31.79 24.89 -11.49
CA ARG A 243 -32.56 25.10 -12.70
C ARG A 243 -32.40 23.95 -13.70
N VAL A 244 -31.20 23.46 -13.91
CA VAL A 244 -30.95 22.32 -14.81
C VAL A 244 -31.59 21.03 -14.27
N PHE A 245 -31.53 20.77 -12.98
CA PHE A 245 -32.15 19.59 -12.36
C PHE A 245 -33.70 19.67 -12.43
N GLU A 246 -34.27 20.85 -12.28
CA GLU A 246 -35.72 21.07 -12.48
C GLU A 246 -36.15 20.77 -13.91
N GLU A 247 -35.41 21.28 -14.91
CA GLU A 247 -35.67 21.01 -16.32
C GLU A 247 -35.55 19.52 -16.64
N MET A 248 -34.50 18.81 -16.13
CA MET A 248 -34.38 17.38 -16.30
C MET A 248 -35.58 16.62 -15.71
N ARG A 249 -36.05 17.02 -14.54
CA ARG A 249 -37.23 16.43 -13.89
C ARG A 249 -38.51 16.68 -14.69
N GLU A 250 -38.70 17.88 -15.22
CA GLU A 250 -39.82 18.23 -16.09
C GLU A 250 -39.82 17.46 -17.42
N GLU A 251 -38.63 17.20 -17.98
CA GLU A 251 -38.44 16.36 -19.17
C GLU A 251 -38.66 14.85 -18.87
N GLY A 252 -38.94 14.46 -17.62
CA GLY A 252 -39.17 13.09 -17.19
C GLY A 252 -37.88 12.26 -17.03
N ILE A 253 -36.75 12.91 -16.98
CA ILE A 253 -35.45 12.24 -16.74
C ILE A 253 -35.35 11.83 -15.26
N LYS A 254 -35.14 10.55 -15.01
CA LYS A 254 -34.93 10.06 -13.66
C LYS A 254 -33.50 10.41 -13.19
N LEU A 255 -33.41 11.34 -12.23
CA LEU A 255 -32.15 11.69 -11.58
C LEU A 255 -31.70 10.54 -10.65
N THR A 256 -30.59 9.89 -10.96
CA THR A 256 -30.06 8.75 -10.18
C THR A 256 -28.71 9.04 -9.53
N HIS A 257 -27.77 9.56 -10.30
CA HIS A 257 -26.44 10.00 -9.84
C HIS A 257 -26.24 11.44 -10.30
N TYR A 258 -26.66 12.39 -9.47
CA TYR A 258 -26.59 13.81 -9.77
C TYR A 258 -26.15 14.61 -8.55
N GLY A 259 -25.65 15.81 -8.78
CA GLY A 259 -25.24 16.67 -7.69
C GLY A 259 -24.33 17.81 -8.16
N ILE A 260 -23.65 18.38 -7.19
CA ILE A 260 -22.73 19.48 -7.40
C ILE A 260 -21.32 19.13 -6.89
N ARG A 261 -20.32 19.83 -7.43
CA ARG A 261 -18.95 19.77 -6.93
C ARG A 261 -18.45 21.17 -6.60
N ILE A 262 -17.80 21.31 -5.44
CA ILE A 262 -17.14 22.52 -4.94
C ILE A 262 -15.65 22.23 -4.85
N ASP A 263 -14.83 23.03 -5.54
CA ASP A 263 -13.37 22.82 -5.64
C ASP A 263 -12.56 23.93 -4.95
N SER A 264 -13.24 24.96 -4.41
CA SER A 264 -12.59 26.13 -3.82
C SER A 264 -13.44 26.83 -2.75
N GLY A 265 -12.81 27.71 -1.96
CA GLY A 265 -13.47 28.51 -0.93
C GLY A 265 -13.63 27.77 0.41
N ASP A 266 -14.48 28.31 1.29
CA ASP A 266 -14.81 27.66 2.56
C ASP A 266 -15.78 26.50 2.34
N LEU A 267 -15.24 25.29 2.21
CA LEU A 267 -16.02 24.08 1.89
C LEU A 267 -17.10 23.78 2.93
N ALA A 268 -16.85 24.06 4.23
CA ALA A 268 -17.83 23.82 5.29
C ALA A 268 -19.03 24.76 5.15
N TYR A 269 -18.77 26.05 4.98
CA TYR A 269 -19.82 27.06 4.80
C TYR A 269 -20.57 26.84 3.50
N LEU A 270 -19.84 26.74 2.39
CA LEU A 270 -20.45 26.65 1.04
C LEU A 270 -21.30 25.37 0.89
N SER A 271 -20.84 24.22 1.41
CA SER A 271 -21.64 22.99 1.34
C SER A 271 -22.93 23.06 2.14
N LYS A 272 -22.93 23.72 3.30
CA LYS A 272 -24.13 23.91 4.11
C LYS A 272 -25.15 24.81 3.43
N GLU A 273 -24.71 25.94 2.86
CA GLU A 273 -25.60 26.85 2.16
C GLU A 273 -26.13 26.22 0.86
N ALA A 274 -25.26 25.57 0.09
CA ALA A 274 -25.68 24.84 -1.11
C ALA A 274 -26.70 23.74 -0.79
N TYR A 275 -26.48 22.97 0.28
CA TYR A 275 -27.46 21.96 0.73
C TYR A 275 -28.84 22.57 1.04
N LYS A 276 -28.89 23.72 1.76
CA LYS A 276 -30.14 24.40 2.05
C LYS A 276 -30.88 24.81 0.76
N MET A 277 -30.14 25.31 -0.24
CA MET A 277 -30.71 25.69 -1.53
C MET A 277 -31.25 24.50 -2.30
N LEU A 278 -30.47 23.42 -2.38
CA LEU A 278 -30.86 22.17 -3.03
C LEU A 278 -32.10 21.56 -2.36
N ALA A 279 -32.09 21.45 -1.04
CA ALA A 279 -33.23 20.91 -0.28
C ALA A 279 -34.50 21.74 -0.42
N ALA A 280 -34.39 23.09 -0.43
CA ALA A 280 -35.52 23.97 -0.66
C ALA A 280 -36.17 23.82 -2.05
N ALA A 281 -35.36 23.37 -3.05
CA ALA A 281 -35.84 23.07 -4.41
C ALA A 281 -36.29 21.59 -4.57
N GLY A 282 -36.24 20.79 -3.50
CA GLY A 282 -36.64 19.38 -3.51
C GLY A 282 -35.59 18.43 -4.09
N PHE A 283 -34.30 18.75 -3.90
CA PHE A 283 -33.12 17.95 -4.29
C PHE A 283 -32.22 17.66 -3.08
N ASP A 284 -32.80 17.26 -1.97
CA ASP A 284 -32.14 16.96 -0.71
C ASP A 284 -31.30 15.67 -0.77
N ASP A 285 -31.50 14.84 -1.78
CA ASP A 285 -30.73 13.64 -2.12
C ASP A 285 -29.55 13.88 -3.09
N ALA A 286 -29.41 15.13 -3.60
CA ALA A 286 -28.28 15.46 -4.48
C ALA A 286 -26.93 15.30 -3.79
N THR A 287 -25.96 14.70 -4.50
CA THR A 287 -24.58 14.58 -4.01
C THR A 287 -23.92 15.94 -3.95
N ILE A 288 -23.24 16.23 -2.84
CA ILE A 288 -22.32 17.36 -2.72
C ILE A 288 -20.91 16.81 -2.64
N SER A 289 -20.17 16.95 -3.72
CA SER A 289 -18.78 16.54 -3.82
C SER A 289 -17.85 17.70 -3.48
N ALA A 290 -16.75 17.43 -2.75
CA ALA A 290 -15.68 18.39 -2.56
C ALA A 290 -14.37 17.87 -3.14
N SER A 291 -13.54 18.79 -3.61
CA SER A 291 -12.16 18.59 -4.01
C SER A 291 -11.33 19.80 -3.58
N SER A 292 -10.06 19.91 -3.89
CA SER A 292 -9.13 20.95 -3.46
C SER A 292 -8.26 20.56 -2.27
N ASP A 293 -7.02 20.16 -2.54
CA ASP A 293 -5.94 19.88 -1.58
C ASP A 293 -6.35 19.09 -0.30
N LEU A 294 -7.34 18.22 -0.46
CA LEU A 294 -7.88 17.41 0.63
C LEU A 294 -6.88 16.38 1.11
N ASP A 295 -6.90 16.14 2.42
CA ASP A 295 -6.24 15.04 3.11
C ASP A 295 -7.14 14.50 4.23
N GLU A 296 -6.68 13.49 4.96
CA GLU A 296 -7.42 12.89 6.07
C GLU A 296 -7.75 13.88 7.19
N TYR A 297 -6.87 14.84 7.45
CA TYR A 297 -7.06 15.82 8.53
C TYR A 297 -8.08 16.89 8.16
N LEU A 298 -8.02 17.40 6.92
CA LEU A 298 -9.01 18.37 6.44
C LEU A 298 -10.38 17.73 6.32
N ILE A 299 -10.47 16.48 5.81
CA ILE A 299 -11.76 15.76 5.71
C ILE A 299 -12.34 15.54 7.11
N ASP A 300 -11.56 15.08 8.09
CA ASP A 300 -12.04 14.90 9.47
C ASP A 300 -12.49 16.21 10.11
N SER A 301 -11.77 17.30 9.87
CA SER A 301 -12.16 18.65 10.29
C SER A 301 -13.49 19.09 9.67
N LEU A 302 -13.68 18.90 8.36
CA LEU A 302 -14.92 19.24 7.65
C LEU A 302 -16.11 18.41 8.16
N LYS A 303 -15.91 17.10 8.39
CA LYS A 303 -16.92 16.21 9.02
C LYS A 303 -17.28 16.68 10.43
N THR A 304 -16.30 17.13 11.21
CA THR A 304 -16.52 17.64 12.57
C THR A 304 -17.27 18.97 12.57
N GLN A 305 -17.08 19.78 11.54
CA GLN A 305 -17.83 21.03 11.31
C GLN A 305 -19.24 20.79 10.73
N ASP A 306 -19.66 19.55 10.56
CA ASP A 306 -20.96 19.19 9.96
C ASP A 306 -21.13 19.70 8.52
N ALA A 307 -20.03 19.74 7.74
CA ALA A 307 -20.08 20.03 6.31
C ALA A 307 -21.00 19.04 5.59
N LYS A 308 -21.83 19.51 4.67
CA LYS A 308 -22.80 18.69 3.94
C LYS A 308 -22.20 18.08 2.68
N ILE A 309 -21.03 17.49 2.86
CA ILE A 309 -20.27 16.82 1.80
C ILE A 309 -20.37 15.31 2.02
N ASN A 310 -20.67 14.57 0.98
CA ASN A 310 -20.86 13.11 1.01
C ASN A 310 -20.07 12.37 -0.10
N SER A 311 -19.22 13.12 -0.84
CA SER A 311 -18.31 12.57 -1.84
C SER A 311 -17.05 13.44 -1.91
N TRP A 312 -15.89 12.83 -2.06
CA TRP A 312 -14.60 13.49 -1.92
C TRP A 312 -13.67 13.13 -3.08
N GLY A 313 -13.15 14.13 -3.78
CA GLY A 313 -12.11 13.97 -4.80
C GLY A 313 -10.75 14.33 -4.22
N VAL A 314 -9.91 13.34 -3.95
CA VAL A 314 -8.61 13.54 -3.30
C VAL A 314 -7.49 13.33 -4.31
N GLY A 315 -6.64 14.33 -4.48
CA GLY A 315 -5.59 14.34 -5.52
C GLY A 315 -4.18 14.28 -4.96
N THR A 316 -3.51 15.43 -4.92
CA THR A 316 -2.09 15.57 -4.62
C THR A 316 -1.68 14.85 -3.33
N ASN A 317 -2.35 15.15 -2.22
CA ASN A 317 -1.96 14.64 -0.91
C ASN A 317 -2.10 13.12 -0.78
N LEU A 318 -3.00 12.50 -1.57
CA LEU A 318 -3.16 11.05 -1.62
C LEU A 318 -2.07 10.41 -2.48
N ILE A 319 -1.98 10.79 -3.78
CA ILE A 319 -1.15 10.10 -4.74
C ILE A 319 0.37 10.28 -4.48
N THR A 320 0.75 11.33 -3.77
CA THR A 320 2.14 11.61 -3.40
C THR A 320 2.45 11.24 -1.96
N SER A 321 1.44 10.89 -1.14
CA SER A 321 1.57 10.80 0.32
C SER A 321 2.38 11.96 0.87
N SER A 322 1.93 13.20 0.63
CA SER A 322 2.72 14.43 0.71
C SER A 322 3.35 14.70 2.09
N ASP A 323 2.72 14.25 3.16
CA ASP A 323 3.18 14.36 4.55
C ASP A 323 4.19 13.25 4.94
N ASN A 324 4.24 12.16 4.17
CA ASN A 324 5.15 11.04 4.40
C ASN A 324 5.50 10.38 3.05
N PRO A 325 6.46 10.93 2.28
CA PRO A 325 6.69 10.52 0.89
C PRO A 325 7.43 9.19 0.72
N ALA A 326 7.84 8.53 1.81
CA ALA A 326 8.58 7.28 1.78
C ALA A 326 8.05 6.27 2.79
N PHE A 327 7.86 5.01 2.37
CA PHE A 327 7.45 3.91 3.25
C PHE A 327 8.58 3.43 4.17
N GLY A 328 9.83 3.53 3.71
CA GLY A 328 11.01 3.17 4.48
C GLY A 328 11.21 1.67 4.68
N GLY A 329 10.74 0.85 3.76
CA GLY A 329 11.03 -0.58 3.72
C GLY A 329 12.51 -0.85 3.51
N VAL A 330 12.98 -1.98 4.03
CA VAL A 330 14.36 -2.46 3.93
C VAL A 330 14.36 -3.95 3.62
N TYR A 331 15.43 -4.41 2.99
CA TYR A 331 15.64 -5.81 2.63
C TYR A 331 16.93 -6.30 3.30
N LYS A 332 16.86 -7.33 4.13
CA LYS A 332 18.02 -7.70 4.98
C LYS A 332 18.22 -9.20 5.06
N LEU A 333 19.49 -9.60 4.95
CA LEU A 333 19.92 -10.97 5.14
C LEU A 333 19.58 -11.46 6.55
N ALA A 334 18.84 -12.56 6.63
CA ALA A 334 18.34 -13.14 7.87
C ALA A 334 19.00 -14.49 8.21
N ALA A 335 19.37 -15.27 7.19
CA ALA A 335 20.04 -16.55 7.37
C ALA A 335 20.82 -16.98 6.12
N VAL A 336 21.80 -17.87 6.31
CA VAL A 336 22.62 -18.46 5.26
C VAL A 336 22.67 -19.97 5.46
N LYS A 337 22.56 -20.71 4.38
CA LYS A 337 22.77 -22.17 4.33
C LYS A 337 23.93 -22.45 3.38
N ASP A 338 25.02 -22.96 3.90
CA ASP A 338 26.20 -23.34 3.11
C ASP A 338 25.94 -24.60 2.26
N ALA A 339 26.69 -24.76 1.19
CA ALA A 339 26.60 -25.93 0.33
C ALA A 339 26.80 -27.21 1.16
N GLY A 340 25.89 -28.16 1.01
CA GLY A 340 25.92 -29.44 1.76
C GLY A 340 25.38 -29.38 3.19
N SER A 341 25.01 -28.17 3.71
CA SER A 341 24.30 -28.05 4.99
C SER A 341 22.81 -28.31 4.81
N SER A 342 22.18 -28.94 5.80
CA SER A 342 20.74 -29.11 5.89
C SER A 342 20.04 -27.97 6.64
N THR A 343 20.80 -27.12 7.34
CA THR A 343 20.27 -26.09 8.25
C THR A 343 20.72 -24.71 7.87
N PHE A 344 19.87 -23.72 8.12
CA PHE A 344 20.18 -22.32 7.98
C PHE A 344 20.86 -21.79 9.25
N THR A 345 21.99 -21.12 9.08
CA THR A 345 22.67 -20.37 10.14
C THR A 345 22.07 -18.97 10.20
N PRO A 346 21.43 -18.57 11.30
CA PRO A 346 20.87 -17.24 11.46
C PRO A 346 21.94 -16.15 11.36
N LYS A 347 21.59 -15.02 10.74
CA LYS A 347 22.43 -13.83 10.61
C LYS A 347 21.74 -12.63 11.18
N ILE A 348 22.50 -11.77 11.85
CA ILE A 348 22.01 -10.53 12.44
C ILE A 348 22.93 -9.37 12.08
N LYS A 349 22.34 -8.22 11.77
CA LYS A 349 23.10 -6.99 11.62
C LYS A 349 23.08 -6.22 12.93
N LEU A 350 24.26 -5.94 13.48
CA LEU A 350 24.43 -5.01 14.60
C LEU A 350 24.28 -3.56 14.14
N SER A 351 23.84 -2.71 15.03
CA SER A 351 23.77 -1.26 14.81
C SER A 351 23.82 -0.56 16.15
N GLU A 352 24.48 0.58 16.24
CA GLU A 352 24.43 1.48 17.39
C GLU A 352 22.99 1.91 17.71
N ASN A 353 22.14 2.01 16.68
CA ASN A 353 20.72 2.24 16.86
C ASN A 353 20.00 0.89 17.01
N THR A 354 19.47 0.61 18.19
CA THR A 354 18.75 -0.63 18.52
C THR A 354 17.55 -0.89 17.60
N GLU A 355 16.92 0.16 17.08
CA GLU A 355 15.81 0.04 16.12
C GLU A 355 16.24 -0.54 14.76
N LYS A 356 17.54 -0.49 14.43
CA LYS A 356 18.12 -1.06 13.21
C LYS A 356 18.58 -2.50 13.35
N VAL A 357 18.52 -3.07 14.54
CA VAL A 357 18.83 -4.48 14.78
C VAL A 357 17.74 -5.35 14.16
N THR A 358 18.16 -6.34 13.34
CA THR A 358 17.23 -7.21 12.60
C THR A 358 16.80 -8.42 13.43
N ASN A 359 15.75 -9.11 13.02
CA ASN A 359 15.37 -10.40 13.56
C ASN A 359 16.01 -11.50 12.69
N PRO A 360 16.82 -12.42 13.26
CA PRO A 360 17.56 -13.44 12.50
C PRO A 360 16.69 -14.66 12.15
N GLY A 361 17.18 -15.51 11.24
CA GLY A 361 16.66 -16.85 11.00
C GLY A 361 15.55 -16.94 9.95
N ASN A 362 15.10 -18.17 9.68
CA ASN A 362 13.94 -18.46 8.83
C ASN A 362 12.65 -18.24 9.64
N LYS A 363 11.97 -17.15 9.39
CA LYS A 363 10.82 -16.68 10.19
C LYS A 363 9.49 -16.81 9.46
N THR A 364 8.42 -16.88 10.24
CA THR A 364 7.06 -16.61 9.81
C THR A 364 6.37 -15.66 10.78
N VAL A 365 5.14 -15.23 10.46
CA VAL A 365 4.33 -14.34 11.27
C VAL A 365 2.96 -14.95 11.49
N TYR A 366 2.55 -15.04 12.74
CA TYR A 366 1.18 -15.39 13.13
C TYR A 366 0.48 -14.17 13.72
N ARG A 367 -0.69 -13.84 13.18
CA ARG A 367 -1.61 -12.87 13.77
C ARG A 367 -2.46 -13.53 14.83
N ILE A 368 -2.52 -12.92 16.00
CA ILE A 368 -3.27 -13.39 17.17
C ILE A 368 -4.57 -12.59 17.25
N TYR A 369 -5.69 -13.27 17.08
CA TYR A 369 -7.01 -12.68 17.24
C TYR A 369 -7.65 -13.05 18.59
N SER A 370 -8.46 -12.16 19.13
CA SER A 370 -9.33 -12.47 20.26
C SER A 370 -10.51 -13.31 19.80
N LYS A 371 -10.70 -14.53 20.33
CA LYS A 371 -11.89 -15.36 20.04
C LYS A 371 -13.21 -14.65 20.35
N SER A 372 -13.25 -13.82 21.38
CA SER A 372 -14.49 -13.16 21.83
C SER A 372 -14.89 -11.95 20.98
N THR A 373 -13.95 -11.27 20.33
CA THR A 373 -14.20 -10.02 19.61
C THR A 373 -13.81 -10.06 18.13
N GLY A 374 -13.01 -11.04 17.71
CA GLY A 374 -12.39 -11.07 16.38
C GLY A 374 -11.34 -9.99 16.14
N LYS A 375 -10.98 -9.21 17.17
CA LYS A 375 -10.01 -8.11 17.06
C LYS A 375 -8.58 -8.61 17.23
N ILE A 376 -7.63 -7.92 16.56
CA ILE A 376 -6.20 -8.18 16.68
C ILE A 376 -5.74 -7.91 18.11
N LYS A 377 -5.04 -8.86 18.72
CA LYS A 377 -4.36 -8.71 20.01
C LYS A 377 -2.89 -8.32 19.82
N ALA A 378 -2.19 -9.05 18.96
CA ALA A 378 -0.77 -8.88 18.67
C ALA A 378 -0.42 -9.66 17.40
N ASP A 379 0.76 -9.41 16.85
CA ASP A 379 1.39 -10.30 15.87
C ASP A 379 2.63 -10.95 16.48
N LEU A 380 2.84 -12.22 16.15
CA LEU A 380 3.93 -13.05 16.65
C LEU A 380 4.89 -13.38 15.52
N ILE A 381 6.12 -12.86 15.59
CA ILE A 381 7.20 -13.31 14.71
C ILE A 381 7.88 -14.51 15.38
N CYS A 382 7.96 -15.63 14.68
CA CYS A 382 8.55 -16.87 15.17
C CYS A 382 9.41 -17.56 14.12
N MET A 383 10.14 -18.61 14.51
CA MET A 383 10.82 -19.47 13.54
C MET A 383 9.77 -20.26 12.75
N ALA A 384 10.04 -20.47 11.46
CA ALA A 384 9.09 -21.14 10.55
C ALA A 384 8.82 -22.62 10.89
N ASP A 385 9.63 -23.22 11.77
CA ASP A 385 9.46 -24.59 12.26
C ASP A 385 8.72 -24.67 13.60
N GLU A 386 8.28 -23.54 14.18
CA GLU A 386 7.46 -23.54 15.39
C GLU A 386 6.00 -23.78 15.08
N VAL A 387 5.35 -24.57 15.93
CA VAL A 387 3.92 -24.87 15.85
C VAL A 387 3.29 -24.45 17.17
N PHE A 388 2.16 -23.76 17.10
CA PHE A 388 1.45 -23.25 18.27
C PHE A 388 0.05 -23.86 18.37
N ASP A 389 -0.31 -24.30 19.58
CA ASP A 389 -1.67 -24.74 19.89
C ASP A 389 -2.44 -23.56 20.53
N PRO A 390 -3.56 -23.09 19.90
CA PRO A 390 -4.38 -22.03 20.50
C PRO A 390 -5.00 -22.35 21.85
N GLU A 391 -5.06 -23.63 22.24
CA GLU A 391 -5.55 -24.03 23.57
C GLU A 391 -4.47 -23.92 24.65
N GLU A 392 -3.19 -23.72 24.29
CA GLU A 392 -2.10 -23.51 25.22
C GLU A 392 -1.83 -22.01 25.44
N THR A 393 -1.36 -21.70 26.67
CA THR A 393 -0.93 -20.35 27.02
C THR A 393 0.47 -20.10 26.50
N MET A 394 0.68 -19.00 25.73
CA MET A 394 1.99 -18.61 25.25
C MET A 394 2.48 -17.32 25.93
N ILE A 395 3.80 -17.14 25.94
CA ILE A 395 4.48 -15.89 26.33
C ILE A 395 5.19 -15.37 25.09
N ILE A 396 4.96 -14.10 24.76
CA ILE A 396 5.58 -13.40 23.66
C ILE A 396 6.42 -12.23 24.18
N PHE A 397 7.49 -11.88 23.48
CA PHE A 397 8.55 -11.02 23.97
C PHE A 397 8.73 -9.78 23.09
N ASP A 398 8.74 -8.59 23.69
CA ASP A 398 9.06 -7.35 22.99
C ASP A 398 10.48 -7.44 22.39
N PRO A 399 10.64 -7.23 21.06
CA PRO A 399 11.94 -7.37 20.40
C PRO A 399 12.96 -6.28 20.78
N SER A 400 12.53 -5.21 21.41
CA SER A 400 13.35 -4.05 21.79
C SER A 400 13.54 -3.85 23.30
N ASP A 401 12.71 -4.48 24.12
CA ASP A 401 12.76 -4.36 25.57
C ASP A 401 12.66 -5.73 26.25
N THR A 402 13.81 -6.24 26.67
CA THR A 402 13.94 -7.58 27.27
C THR A 402 13.17 -7.76 28.57
N SER A 403 12.73 -6.67 29.21
CA SER A 403 11.92 -6.71 30.44
C SER A 403 10.43 -6.90 30.15
N LYS A 404 9.98 -6.61 28.93
CA LYS A 404 8.59 -6.69 28.52
C LYS A 404 8.24 -8.00 27.87
N LYS A 405 7.21 -8.62 28.37
CA LYS A 405 6.61 -9.84 27.85
C LYS A 405 5.10 -9.81 28.03
N THR A 406 4.40 -10.39 27.06
CA THR A 406 2.93 -10.49 27.09
C THR A 406 2.52 -11.94 27.24
N LYS A 407 1.58 -12.22 28.14
CA LYS A 407 0.97 -13.54 28.32
C LYS A 407 -0.33 -13.61 27.55
N VAL A 408 -0.42 -14.54 26.58
CA VAL A 408 -1.63 -14.83 25.80
C VAL A 408 -2.23 -16.12 26.33
N LEU A 409 -3.42 -16.04 26.94
CA LEU A 409 -4.05 -17.17 27.63
C LEU A 409 -4.65 -18.15 26.62
N GLY A 410 -4.37 -19.45 26.77
CA GLY A 410 -4.91 -20.53 25.96
C GLY A 410 -6.45 -20.53 25.94
N GLY A 411 -7.04 -20.99 24.85
CA GLY A 411 -8.48 -21.01 24.64
C GLY A 411 -9.13 -19.64 24.35
N THR A 412 -8.39 -18.51 24.46
CA THR A 412 -8.94 -17.14 24.29
C THR A 412 -8.55 -16.47 22.96
N TYR A 413 -7.79 -17.16 22.12
CA TYR A 413 -7.26 -16.60 20.89
C TYR A 413 -7.33 -17.59 19.72
N GLU A 414 -7.21 -17.05 18.53
CA GLU A 414 -7.04 -17.77 17.26
C GLU A 414 -5.79 -17.25 16.57
N LEU A 415 -5.17 -18.10 15.73
CA LEU A 415 -3.97 -17.79 14.97
C LEU A 415 -4.24 -17.84 13.47
N ARG A 416 -3.65 -16.90 12.75
CA ARG A 416 -3.56 -16.91 11.29
C ARG A 416 -2.13 -16.65 10.85
N GLU A 417 -1.54 -17.54 10.10
CA GLU A 417 -0.26 -17.30 9.45
C GLU A 417 -0.44 -16.27 8.34
N LEU A 418 0.44 -15.27 8.30
CA LEU A 418 0.33 -14.16 7.35
C LEU A 418 1.15 -14.38 6.08
N LEU A 419 2.33 -15.02 6.19
CA LEU A 419 3.17 -15.31 5.03
C LEU A 419 2.63 -16.52 4.25
N VAL A 420 2.26 -16.31 3.01
CA VAL A 420 1.81 -17.37 2.11
C VAL A 420 2.85 -17.64 1.02
N PRO A 421 2.98 -18.87 0.50
CA PRO A 421 3.85 -19.17 -0.61
C PRO A 421 3.35 -18.47 -1.88
N VAL A 422 4.23 -17.73 -2.55
CA VAL A 422 3.94 -17.00 -3.80
C VAL A 422 4.66 -17.66 -4.97
N ILE A 423 5.95 -17.92 -4.82
CA ILE A 423 6.80 -18.61 -5.79
C ILE A 423 7.48 -19.76 -5.08
N ARG A 424 7.49 -20.94 -5.70
CA ARG A 424 8.14 -22.15 -5.22
C ARG A 424 9.00 -22.73 -6.32
N GLU A 425 10.30 -22.89 -6.02
CA GLU A 425 11.29 -23.41 -7.00
C GLU A 425 11.19 -22.66 -8.34
N GLY A 426 11.12 -21.33 -8.29
CA GLY A 426 10.99 -20.43 -9.45
C GLY A 426 9.65 -20.45 -10.15
N LYS A 427 8.62 -21.13 -9.62
CA LYS A 427 7.29 -21.24 -10.24
C LYS A 427 6.25 -20.53 -9.42
N LEU A 428 5.39 -19.77 -10.08
CA LEU A 428 4.23 -19.11 -9.46
C LEU A 428 3.24 -20.15 -8.93
N VAL A 429 2.87 -20.03 -7.64
CA VAL A 429 1.89 -20.87 -6.95
C VAL A 429 0.76 -20.07 -6.32
N TYR A 430 0.79 -18.76 -6.43
CA TYR A 430 -0.20 -17.82 -5.88
C TYR A 430 -1.07 -17.26 -7.01
N THR A 431 -2.35 -17.06 -6.74
CA THR A 431 -3.27 -16.36 -7.65
C THR A 431 -3.62 -15.02 -7.03
N SER A 432 -3.26 -13.92 -7.71
CA SER A 432 -3.61 -12.57 -7.29
C SER A 432 -5.12 -12.35 -7.43
N PRO A 433 -5.82 -11.91 -6.36
CA PRO A 433 -7.22 -11.55 -6.47
C PRO A 433 -7.42 -10.26 -7.29
N GLU A 434 -8.63 -10.06 -7.81
CA GLU A 434 -9.01 -8.80 -8.45
C GLU A 434 -8.94 -7.61 -7.47
N VAL A 435 -8.60 -6.40 -7.97
CA VAL A 435 -8.39 -5.22 -7.12
C VAL A 435 -9.62 -4.88 -6.27
N MET A 436 -10.82 -5.08 -6.81
CA MET A 436 -12.07 -4.84 -6.05
C MET A 436 -12.27 -5.87 -4.94
N GLU A 437 -11.82 -7.10 -5.10
CA GLU A 437 -11.82 -8.12 -4.04
C GLU A 437 -10.80 -7.77 -2.96
N LEU A 438 -9.62 -7.30 -3.34
CA LEU A 438 -8.58 -6.79 -2.42
C LEU A 438 -9.08 -5.59 -1.61
N ARG A 439 -9.84 -4.69 -2.23
CA ARG A 439 -10.49 -3.57 -1.54
C ARG A 439 -11.45 -4.04 -0.43
N GLU A 440 -12.31 -4.99 -0.74
CA GLU A 440 -13.25 -5.55 0.25
C GLU A 440 -12.51 -6.37 1.34
N TYR A 441 -11.46 -7.07 0.97
CA TYR A 441 -10.59 -7.76 1.92
C TYR A 441 -9.88 -6.75 2.85
N CYS A 442 -9.29 -5.70 2.32
CA CYS A 442 -8.65 -4.64 3.09
C CYS A 442 -9.62 -3.99 4.10
N LYS A 443 -10.86 -3.75 3.69
CA LYS A 443 -11.91 -3.25 4.59
C LYS A 443 -12.19 -4.21 5.74
N LYS A 444 -12.24 -5.53 5.48
CA LYS A 444 -12.40 -6.56 6.53
C LYS A 444 -11.19 -6.56 7.46
N GLU A 445 -9.97 -6.53 6.93
CA GLU A 445 -8.74 -6.44 7.72
C GLU A 445 -8.72 -5.23 8.65
N GLN A 446 -9.04 -4.03 8.14
CA GLN A 446 -9.13 -2.82 8.95
C GLN A 446 -10.18 -2.93 10.07
N ASN A 447 -11.26 -3.68 9.86
CA ASN A 447 -12.29 -3.92 10.87
C ASN A 447 -11.83 -4.85 12.00
N THR A 448 -10.73 -5.58 11.83
CA THR A 448 -10.12 -6.36 12.92
C THR A 448 -9.28 -5.52 13.88
N LEU A 449 -8.91 -4.29 13.50
CA LEU A 449 -8.25 -3.34 14.38
C LEU A 449 -9.22 -2.80 15.44
N TRP A 450 -8.70 -2.48 16.62
CA TRP A 450 -9.41 -1.70 17.62
C TRP A 450 -9.60 -0.27 17.16
N ASP A 451 -10.67 0.39 17.57
CA ASP A 451 -10.94 1.79 17.17
C ASP A 451 -9.81 2.74 17.63
N GLU A 452 -9.20 2.46 18.78
CA GLU A 452 -8.04 3.18 19.28
C GLU A 452 -6.82 3.10 18.35
N SER A 453 -6.65 1.99 17.66
CA SER A 453 -5.56 1.81 16.68
C SER A 453 -5.85 2.48 15.33
N ARG A 454 -7.12 2.77 15.03
CA ARG A 454 -7.50 3.42 13.76
C ARG A 454 -7.46 4.95 13.81
N ARG A 455 -7.25 5.56 14.97
CA ARG A 455 -7.22 7.02 15.12
C ARG A 455 -6.19 7.66 14.18
N LEU A 456 -6.54 8.81 13.62
CA LEU A 456 -5.62 9.60 12.79
C LEU A 456 -4.51 10.24 13.61
N VAL A 457 -4.82 10.61 14.86
CA VAL A 457 -3.89 11.27 15.78
C VAL A 457 -3.75 10.43 17.04
N ASN A 458 -2.50 10.21 17.45
CA ASN A 458 -2.15 9.42 18.63
C ASN A 458 -2.83 8.03 18.68
N PRO A 459 -2.68 7.19 17.64
CA PRO A 459 -3.26 5.86 17.63
C PRO A 459 -2.57 4.94 18.63
N GLN A 460 -3.32 3.98 19.17
CA GLN A 460 -2.76 2.90 19.98
C GLN A 460 -1.96 1.95 19.09
N LYS A 461 -0.71 1.68 19.47
CA LYS A 461 0.14 0.71 18.78
C LYS A 461 -0.32 -0.72 19.04
N VAL A 462 -0.21 -1.58 18.03
CA VAL A 462 -0.37 -3.03 18.15
C VAL A 462 0.98 -3.65 18.46
N TYR A 463 1.02 -4.65 19.32
CA TYR A 463 2.24 -5.36 19.70
C TYR A 463 2.69 -6.28 18.55
N VAL A 464 3.99 -6.26 18.27
CA VAL A 464 4.66 -7.21 17.36
C VAL A 464 5.81 -7.81 18.15
N ASP A 465 5.57 -8.99 18.67
CA ASP A 465 6.45 -9.64 19.64
C ASP A 465 7.08 -10.91 19.03
N LEU A 466 8.12 -11.42 19.69
CA LEU A 466 8.85 -12.60 19.27
C LEU A 466 8.42 -13.83 20.08
N SER A 467 8.49 -15.02 19.45
CA SER A 467 8.44 -16.29 20.17
C SER A 467 9.64 -16.44 21.11
N GLN A 468 9.54 -17.29 22.11
CA GLN A 468 10.66 -17.59 23.01
C GLN A 468 11.90 -18.06 22.24
N LYS A 469 11.71 -18.99 21.28
CA LYS A 469 12.82 -19.55 20.47
C LYS A 469 13.53 -18.46 19.67
N LEU A 470 12.78 -17.61 18.96
CA LEU A 470 13.37 -16.53 18.16
C LEU A 470 14.04 -15.47 19.05
N TYR A 471 13.40 -15.15 20.20
CA TYR A 471 13.97 -14.24 21.18
C TYR A 471 15.33 -14.73 21.69
N ASP A 472 15.44 -16.01 22.09
CA ASP A 472 16.67 -16.61 22.58
C ASP A 472 17.77 -16.65 21.50
N ILE A 473 17.42 -17.01 20.25
CA ILE A 473 18.38 -16.97 19.12
C ILE A 473 18.91 -15.54 18.94
N LYS A 474 18.03 -14.54 18.92
CA LYS A 474 18.42 -13.14 18.76
C LYS A 474 19.34 -12.68 19.88
N LYS A 475 19.00 -12.99 21.13
CA LYS A 475 19.77 -12.63 22.32
C LYS A 475 21.17 -13.24 22.28
N ASN A 476 21.28 -14.54 22.03
CA ASN A 476 22.55 -15.25 21.97
C ASN A 476 23.47 -14.69 20.87
N LEU A 477 22.92 -14.40 19.66
CA LEU A 477 23.69 -13.78 18.58
C LEU A 477 24.19 -12.37 18.93
N LEU A 478 23.40 -11.59 19.67
CA LEU A 478 23.82 -10.26 20.12
C LEU A 478 24.96 -10.34 21.16
N GLU A 479 24.91 -11.31 22.09
CA GLU A 479 25.94 -11.57 23.07
C GLU A 479 27.23 -12.01 22.41
N GLU A 480 27.20 -13.04 21.53
CA GLU A 480 28.34 -13.52 20.78
C GLU A 480 29.06 -12.44 19.93
N MET A 481 28.27 -11.58 19.28
CA MET A 481 28.85 -10.53 18.45
C MET A 481 29.40 -9.37 19.27
N SER A 482 28.83 -9.11 20.45
CA SER A 482 29.36 -8.11 21.38
C SER A 482 30.71 -8.54 21.96
N GLU A 483 30.89 -9.84 22.27
CA GLU A 483 32.16 -10.39 22.72
C GLU A 483 33.21 -10.28 21.61
N LYS A 484 32.88 -10.65 20.37
CA LYS A 484 33.81 -10.55 19.22
C LYS A 484 34.22 -9.13 18.85
N ALA A 485 33.45 -8.13 19.24
CA ALA A 485 33.78 -6.73 19.00
C ALA A 485 34.69 -6.13 20.08
N LEU A 486 34.92 -6.86 21.18
CA LEU A 486 35.81 -6.47 22.27
C LEU A 486 37.23 -7.07 22.13
N ASP A 487 37.39 -8.11 21.28
CA ASP A 487 38.66 -8.71 20.86
C ASP A 487 39.23 -8.03 19.59
#